data_e64390507054eec48bb4a238d79cad12
#
_entry.id   e64390507054eec48bb4a238d79cad12
#
_cell.length_a   1.000
_cell.length_b   1.000
_cell.length_c   1.000
_cell.angle_alpha   90.00
_cell.angle_beta   90.00
_cell.angle_gamma   90.00
#
_symmetry.space_group_name_H-M   'P 1'
#
loop_
_entity.id
_entity.type
_entity.pdbx_description
1 polymer ?
#
loop_
_entity_poly.entity_id
_entity_poly.type
_entity_poly.pdbx_seq_one_letter_code
_entity_poly.pdbx_strand_id
1 'polypeptide(L)'
;MTPGALHLTADLPGTGGRLRVSPEDFEVEEIPAYLPSGKGEHLYLWVEKVGLDTPEAAVRVASALGLGLGEVSWAGLKDRVAVTRQWLSVPARAEPALAELQPTSELRLLAHGRHGNKLRVGHLRGNRFRICIRDAERPEAVGAVMNRLVAEGMPNAFGEQRFGRGDNALRGVALVRGERLPSRPSAFERKLYVSAYQALLFNRLLSARLANGTLRRALAGDVMRKTETGGLFVCREPEVDGPRIERGEISPTGPIFGWKMQRPEAEVDAEELAMLAAEGLTIDSFRRLGPIAEGTRRPYTVPVSEARWSVEGSRVELSFVLPAGSYATVLLDEVMKSRDVEPEPRAPA
;
A
#
# COMPACT_ATOMS: atom_id res chain seq x y z
N MET A 1 -7.27 12.61 14.84
CA MET A 1 -6.60 13.67 14.07
C MET A 1 -5.29 13.09 13.56
N THR A 2 -5.15 12.91 12.25
CA THR A 2 -3.84 12.60 11.64
C THR A 2 -2.96 13.84 11.86
N PRO A 3 -1.74 13.72 12.42
CA PRO A 3 -0.81 14.85 12.44
C PRO A 3 -0.66 15.34 11.01
N GLY A 4 -0.60 16.66 10.79
CA GLY A 4 -0.39 17.24 9.47
C GLY A 4 0.75 16.48 8.78
N ALA A 5 0.55 16.04 7.55
CA ALA A 5 1.51 15.20 6.85
C ALA A 5 2.85 15.91 6.78
N LEU A 6 3.85 15.37 7.48
CA LEU A 6 5.23 15.81 7.35
C LEU A 6 5.76 15.19 6.05
N HIS A 7 6.19 16.02 5.12
CA HIS A 7 6.75 15.58 3.85
C HIS A 7 8.27 15.41 3.95
N LEU A 8 8.81 14.38 3.35
CA LEU A 8 10.26 14.22 3.15
C LEU A 8 10.82 15.39 2.33
N THR A 9 9.99 15.93 1.47
CA THR A 9 10.30 17.05 0.58
C THR A 9 9.65 18.36 1.06
N ALA A 10 9.51 18.56 2.37
CA ALA A 10 8.83 19.73 2.95
C ALA A 10 9.47 21.08 2.57
N ASP A 11 10.76 21.09 2.30
CA ASP A 11 11.53 22.24 1.83
C ASP A 11 11.35 22.59 0.35
N LEU A 12 10.72 21.71 -0.42
CA LEU A 12 10.43 21.91 -1.84
C LEU A 12 8.96 22.30 -2.03
N PRO A 13 8.65 23.17 -3.02
CA PRO A 13 7.25 23.47 -3.34
C PRO A 13 6.53 22.23 -3.91
N GLY A 14 5.23 22.14 -3.71
CA GLY A 14 4.38 21.16 -4.39
C GLY A 14 3.85 21.72 -5.71
N THR A 15 3.41 20.82 -6.60
CA THR A 15 2.80 21.20 -7.88
C THR A 15 1.40 21.79 -7.72
N GLY A 16 0.68 21.48 -6.62
CA GLY A 16 -0.76 21.68 -6.55
C GLY A 16 -1.47 20.81 -7.59
N GLY A 17 -2.69 21.22 -7.98
CA GLY A 17 -3.44 20.57 -9.05
C GLY A 17 -4.49 19.59 -8.55
N ARG A 18 -5.11 18.86 -9.51
CA ARG A 18 -6.21 17.91 -9.26
C ARG A 18 -5.90 16.53 -9.79
N LEU A 19 -6.30 15.51 -9.03
CA LEU A 19 -6.20 14.08 -9.40
C LEU A 19 -7.55 13.52 -9.82
N ARG A 20 -7.51 12.46 -10.65
CA ARG A 20 -8.70 11.65 -10.95
C ARG A 20 -9.87 12.46 -11.50
N VAL A 21 -9.58 13.46 -12.33
CA VAL A 21 -10.63 14.21 -13.04
C VAL A 21 -11.36 13.28 -14.01
N SER A 22 -10.65 12.30 -14.56
CA SER A 22 -11.21 11.15 -15.26
C SER A 22 -10.50 9.85 -14.81
N PRO A 23 -11.08 8.66 -15.04
CA PRO A 23 -10.43 7.39 -14.71
C PRO A 23 -9.05 7.21 -15.37
N GLU A 24 -8.88 7.75 -16.58
CA GLU A 24 -7.63 7.68 -17.37
C GLU A 24 -6.49 8.50 -16.75
N ASP A 25 -6.81 9.44 -15.86
CA ASP A 25 -5.81 10.20 -15.12
C ASP A 25 -5.10 9.35 -14.05
N PHE A 26 -5.58 8.15 -13.79
CA PHE A 26 -5.03 7.26 -12.78
C PHE A 26 -5.00 5.81 -13.27
N GLU A 27 -3.92 5.43 -13.94
CA GLU A 27 -3.72 4.06 -14.40
C GLU A 27 -2.86 3.27 -13.41
N VAL A 28 -3.26 2.02 -13.14
CA VAL A 28 -2.51 1.10 -12.28
C VAL A 28 -2.37 -0.25 -12.96
N GLU A 29 -1.13 -0.70 -13.14
CA GLU A 29 -0.81 -2.00 -13.67
C GLU A 29 -0.12 -2.88 -12.61
N GLU A 30 -0.68 -4.03 -12.33
CA GLU A 30 -0.10 -4.99 -11.40
C GLU A 30 1.18 -5.59 -11.98
N ILE A 31 2.26 -5.62 -11.21
CA ILE A 31 3.48 -6.36 -11.52
C ILE A 31 3.40 -7.69 -10.76
N PRO A 32 3.10 -8.80 -11.44
CA PRO A 32 2.90 -10.08 -10.78
C PRO A 32 4.21 -10.63 -10.19
N ALA A 33 4.12 -11.44 -9.15
CA ALA A 33 5.28 -12.16 -8.61
C ALA A 33 5.83 -13.19 -9.62
N TYR A 34 4.95 -13.75 -10.44
CA TYR A 34 5.25 -14.72 -11.52
C TYR A 34 4.15 -14.68 -12.57
N LEU A 35 4.48 -15.09 -13.78
CA LEU A 35 3.55 -15.20 -14.89
C LEU A 35 2.95 -16.61 -14.98
N PRO A 36 1.82 -16.79 -15.67
CA PRO A 36 1.26 -18.11 -15.96
C PRO A 36 2.29 -19.03 -16.61
N SER A 37 2.36 -20.28 -16.15
CA SER A 37 3.33 -21.28 -16.64
C SER A 37 2.89 -22.03 -17.91
N GLY A 38 1.69 -21.77 -18.42
CA GLY A 38 1.10 -22.42 -19.57
C GLY A 38 0.37 -23.74 -19.26
N LYS A 39 0.48 -24.28 -18.05
CA LYS A 39 -0.15 -25.53 -17.61
C LYS A 39 -0.60 -25.49 -16.16
N GLY A 40 -1.56 -26.32 -15.77
CA GLY A 40 -2.02 -26.46 -14.38
C GLY A 40 -3.54 -26.32 -14.26
N GLU A 41 -4.02 -26.39 -13.02
CA GLU A 41 -5.45 -26.48 -12.67
C GLU A 41 -6.11 -25.10 -12.45
N HIS A 42 -5.36 -24.02 -12.54
CA HIS A 42 -5.85 -22.65 -12.44
C HIS A 42 -5.67 -21.92 -13.76
N LEU A 43 -6.66 -21.12 -14.11
CA LEU A 43 -6.63 -20.22 -15.25
C LEU A 43 -6.46 -18.81 -14.75
N TYR A 44 -5.40 -18.15 -15.18
CA TYR A 44 -5.12 -16.74 -14.87
C TYR A 44 -5.69 -15.88 -15.98
N LEU A 45 -6.38 -14.82 -15.60
CA LEU A 45 -7.04 -13.87 -16.49
C LEU A 45 -6.41 -12.50 -16.27
N TRP A 46 -5.74 -11.96 -17.28
CA TRP A 46 -5.24 -10.58 -17.27
C TRP A 46 -6.37 -9.68 -17.70
N VAL A 47 -6.92 -8.94 -16.75
CA VAL A 47 -8.10 -8.10 -17.00
C VAL A 47 -7.74 -6.62 -16.86
N GLU A 48 -8.34 -5.79 -17.73
CA GLU A 48 -8.43 -4.36 -17.56
C GLU A 48 -9.84 -4.00 -17.09
N LYS A 49 -9.92 -3.12 -16.10
CA LYS A 49 -11.19 -2.59 -15.59
C LYS A 49 -11.14 -1.08 -15.44
N VAL A 50 -12.27 -0.42 -15.70
CA VAL A 50 -12.48 1.01 -15.61
C VAL A 50 -13.73 1.26 -14.76
N GLY A 51 -13.62 2.09 -13.73
CA GLY A 51 -14.76 2.44 -12.89
C GLY A 51 -15.28 1.30 -11.98
N LEU A 52 -14.58 0.18 -11.91
CA LEU A 52 -14.92 -0.98 -11.09
C LEU A 52 -13.86 -1.21 -10.01
N ASP A 53 -14.26 -1.63 -8.81
CA ASP A 53 -13.32 -2.21 -7.86
C ASP A 53 -13.02 -3.69 -8.17
N THR A 54 -12.05 -4.28 -7.47
CA THR A 54 -11.67 -5.68 -7.73
C THR A 54 -12.77 -6.68 -7.38
N PRO A 55 -13.51 -6.58 -6.27
CA PRO A 55 -14.65 -7.43 -5.97
C PRO A 55 -15.75 -7.38 -7.04
N GLU A 56 -16.11 -6.20 -7.54
CA GLU A 56 -17.11 -6.05 -8.60
C GLU A 56 -16.67 -6.70 -9.91
N ALA A 57 -15.41 -6.51 -10.30
CA ALA A 57 -14.85 -7.19 -11.46
C ALA A 57 -14.86 -8.72 -11.28
N ALA A 58 -14.54 -9.20 -10.07
CA ALA A 58 -14.58 -10.63 -9.77
C ALA A 58 -16.01 -11.21 -9.83
N VAL A 59 -17.02 -10.46 -9.38
CA VAL A 59 -18.44 -10.85 -9.52
C VAL A 59 -18.83 -10.99 -10.99
N ARG A 60 -18.46 -10.02 -11.83
CA ARG A 60 -18.76 -10.06 -13.28
C ARG A 60 -18.07 -11.25 -13.97
N VAL A 61 -16.77 -11.49 -13.65
CA VAL A 61 -16.03 -12.64 -14.17
C VAL A 61 -16.68 -13.95 -13.71
N ALA A 62 -17.03 -14.08 -12.44
CA ALA A 62 -17.69 -15.28 -11.91
C ALA A 62 -19.02 -15.55 -12.63
N SER A 63 -19.84 -14.52 -12.78
CA SER A 63 -21.16 -14.62 -13.46
C SER A 63 -20.99 -15.05 -14.93
N ALA A 64 -20.09 -14.42 -15.68
CA ALA A 64 -19.86 -14.74 -17.08
C ALA A 64 -19.35 -16.18 -17.27
N LEU A 65 -18.51 -16.67 -16.35
CA LEU A 65 -17.93 -18.00 -16.44
C LEU A 65 -18.74 -19.11 -15.73
N GLY A 66 -19.93 -18.79 -15.19
CA GLY A 66 -20.76 -19.77 -14.46
C GLY A 66 -20.12 -20.27 -13.17
N LEU A 67 -19.35 -19.43 -12.48
CA LEU A 67 -18.61 -19.74 -11.26
C LEU A 67 -19.21 -19.08 -10.02
N GLY A 68 -18.93 -19.68 -8.86
CA GLY A 68 -19.15 -18.99 -7.58
C GLY A 68 -18.08 -17.92 -7.33
N LEU A 69 -18.45 -16.80 -6.66
CA LEU A 69 -17.49 -15.74 -6.35
C LEU A 69 -16.25 -16.24 -5.56
N GLY A 70 -16.41 -17.22 -4.67
CA GLY A 70 -15.31 -17.83 -3.90
C GLY A 70 -14.28 -18.57 -4.75
N GLU A 71 -14.59 -18.83 -6.01
CA GLU A 71 -13.69 -19.48 -6.96
C GLU A 71 -12.79 -18.48 -7.71
N VAL A 72 -13.15 -17.20 -7.70
CA VAL A 72 -12.33 -16.10 -8.24
C VAL A 72 -11.39 -15.59 -7.16
N SER A 73 -10.12 -15.42 -7.49
CA SER A 73 -9.15 -14.86 -6.55
C SER A 73 -8.20 -13.87 -7.23
N TRP A 74 -7.54 -13.04 -6.43
CA TRP A 74 -6.67 -11.95 -6.87
C TRP A 74 -5.49 -11.76 -5.92
N ALA A 75 -4.44 -11.08 -6.40
CA ALA A 75 -3.25 -10.79 -5.60
C ALA A 75 -3.39 -9.52 -4.75
N GLY A 76 -4.15 -8.53 -5.23
CA GLY A 76 -4.35 -7.27 -4.53
C GLY A 76 -5.62 -6.57 -4.98
N LEU A 77 -6.13 -5.68 -4.15
CA LEU A 77 -7.25 -4.81 -4.50
C LEU A 77 -6.74 -3.65 -5.35
N LYS A 78 -7.57 -3.19 -6.30
CA LYS A 78 -7.33 -2.02 -7.14
C LYS A 78 -8.50 -1.06 -7.02
N ASP A 79 -8.20 0.21 -7.05
CA ASP A 79 -9.15 1.31 -6.92
C ASP A 79 -10.25 1.28 -7.98
N ARG A 80 -11.42 1.84 -7.63
CA ARG A 80 -12.57 1.99 -8.54
C ARG A 80 -12.34 3.14 -9.53
N VAL A 81 -11.96 4.33 -9.03
CA VAL A 81 -11.77 5.53 -9.87
C VAL A 81 -10.39 5.49 -10.49
N ALA A 82 -10.21 4.56 -11.44
CA ALA A 82 -8.95 4.32 -12.13
C ALA A 82 -9.17 3.38 -13.33
N VAL A 83 -8.22 3.40 -14.25
CA VAL A 83 -8.00 2.31 -15.21
C VAL A 83 -7.00 1.34 -14.60
N THR A 84 -7.40 0.11 -14.36
CA THR A 84 -6.50 -0.83 -13.67
C THR A 84 -6.38 -2.15 -14.40
N ARG A 85 -5.15 -2.69 -14.42
CA ARG A 85 -4.82 -3.99 -15.00
C ARG A 85 -4.29 -4.91 -13.92
N GLN A 86 -4.88 -6.09 -13.79
CA GLN A 86 -4.48 -7.07 -12.78
C GLN A 86 -4.78 -8.51 -13.21
N TRP A 87 -4.12 -9.45 -12.55
CA TRP A 87 -4.44 -10.86 -12.67
C TRP A 87 -5.58 -11.25 -11.71
N LEU A 88 -6.55 -11.99 -12.26
CA LEU A 88 -7.50 -12.80 -11.51
C LEU A 88 -7.20 -14.25 -11.76
N SER A 89 -7.54 -15.18 -10.87
CA SER A 89 -7.44 -16.59 -11.15
C SER A 89 -8.74 -17.31 -10.83
N VAL A 90 -9.10 -18.25 -11.71
CA VAL A 90 -10.27 -19.11 -11.63
C VAL A 90 -9.86 -20.58 -11.84
N PRO A 91 -10.70 -21.58 -11.57
CA PRO A 91 -10.41 -22.97 -11.93
C PRO A 91 -10.25 -23.13 -13.44
N ALA A 92 -9.29 -23.96 -13.89
CA ALA A 92 -9.01 -24.17 -15.31
C ALA A 92 -10.21 -24.76 -16.10
N ARG A 93 -11.18 -25.40 -15.42
CA ARG A 93 -12.42 -25.89 -16.05
C ARG A 93 -13.27 -24.75 -16.65
N ALA A 94 -13.05 -23.51 -16.26
CA ALA A 94 -13.76 -22.36 -16.81
C ALA A 94 -13.22 -21.91 -18.19
N GLU A 95 -12.08 -22.44 -18.65
CA GLU A 95 -11.46 -22.00 -19.90
C GLU A 95 -12.37 -22.11 -21.13
N PRO A 96 -13.20 -23.18 -21.31
CA PRO A 96 -14.14 -23.23 -22.42
C PRO A 96 -15.20 -22.12 -22.44
N ALA A 97 -15.50 -21.56 -21.26
CA ALA A 97 -16.47 -20.48 -21.12
C ALA A 97 -15.87 -19.07 -21.31
N LEU A 98 -14.59 -18.93 -21.64
CA LEU A 98 -13.97 -17.60 -21.82
C LEU A 98 -14.64 -16.74 -22.89
N ALA A 99 -15.25 -17.36 -23.89
CA ALA A 99 -16.01 -16.68 -24.94
C ALA A 99 -17.23 -15.91 -24.37
N GLU A 100 -17.76 -16.32 -23.22
CA GLU A 100 -18.88 -15.65 -22.56
C GLU A 100 -18.44 -14.37 -21.82
N LEU A 101 -17.15 -14.22 -21.54
CA LEU A 101 -16.59 -12.99 -20.95
C LEU A 101 -16.42 -11.93 -22.03
N GLN A 102 -17.56 -11.44 -22.53
CA GLN A 102 -17.58 -10.40 -23.57
C GLN A 102 -16.98 -9.08 -23.07
N PRO A 103 -16.17 -8.40 -23.90
CA PRO A 103 -15.60 -7.10 -23.53
C PRO A 103 -16.70 -6.05 -23.40
N THR A 104 -16.59 -5.24 -22.34
CA THR A 104 -17.41 -4.06 -22.11
C THR A 104 -16.53 -2.82 -21.99
N SER A 105 -17.16 -1.63 -21.91
CA SER A 105 -16.40 -0.39 -21.59
C SER A 105 -15.74 -0.43 -20.22
N GLU A 106 -16.25 -1.25 -19.30
CA GLU A 106 -15.79 -1.31 -17.91
C GLU A 106 -14.88 -2.53 -17.61
N LEU A 107 -14.94 -3.61 -18.40
CA LEU A 107 -14.17 -4.83 -18.15
C LEU A 107 -13.76 -5.50 -19.47
N ARG A 108 -12.46 -5.76 -19.62
CA ARG A 108 -11.90 -6.45 -20.78
C ARG A 108 -10.90 -7.52 -20.36
N LEU A 109 -10.98 -8.71 -20.96
CA LEU A 109 -9.94 -9.72 -20.86
C LEU A 109 -8.84 -9.38 -21.88
N LEU A 110 -7.62 -9.17 -21.42
CA LEU A 110 -6.48 -8.83 -22.26
C LEU A 110 -5.63 -10.05 -22.62
N ALA A 111 -5.48 -10.99 -21.68
CA ALA A 111 -4.74 -12.21 -21.87
C ALA A 111 -5.18 -13.27 -20.85
N HIS A 112 -4.89 -14.53 -21.14
CA HIS A 112 -5.10 -15.61 -20.17
C HIS A 112 -4.00 -16.67 -20.30
N GLY A 113 -3.87 -17.52 -19.27
CA GLY A 113 -2.95 -18.66 -19.31
C GLY A 113 -3.10 -19.54 -18.08
N ARG A 114 -2.80 -20.84 -18.23
CA ARG A 114 -2.87 -21.79 -17.11
C ARG A 114 -1.69 -21.66 -16.17
N HIS A 115 -1.92 -21.95 -14.89
CA HIS A 115 -0.91 -22.00 -13.84
C HIS A 115 -1.22 -23.09 -12.82
N GLY A 116 -0.16 -23.60 -12.15
CA GLY A 116 -0.30 -24.69 -11.18
C GLY A 116 -0.96 -24.26 -9.85
N ASN A 117 -0.79 -23.01 -9.43
CA ASN A 117 -1.27 -22.54 -8.14
C ASN A 117 -2.39 -21.51 -8.30
N LYS A 118 -3.33 -21.53 -7.33
CA LYS A 118 -4.31 -20.45 -7.17
C LYS A 118 -3.61 -19.14 -6.82
N LEU A 119 -4.00 -18.03 -7.42
CA LEU A 119 -3.52 -16.71 -7.06
C LEU A 119 -3.98 -16.37 -5.63
N ARG A 120 -3.09 -15.79 -4.83
CA ARG A 120 -3.37 -15.42 -3.44
C ARG A 120 -3.00 -13.97 -3.17
N VAL A 121 -3.65 -13.36 -2.21
CA VAL A 121 -3.30 -12.02 -1.74
C VAL A 121 -1.82 -11.96 -1.39
N GLY A 122 -1.14 -10.95 -1.94
CA GLY A 122 0.30 -10.78 -1.79
C GLY A 122 1.16 -11.36 -2.93
N HIS A 123 0.60 -12.12 -3.87
CA HIS A 123 1.34 -12.68 -5.01
C HIS A 123 1.60 -11.62 -6.11
N LEU A 124 2.08 -10.44 -5.70
CA LEU A 124 2.52 -9.38 -6.59
C LEU A 124 3.84 -8.78 -6.08
N ARG A 125 4.68 -8.30 -6.99
CA ARG A 125 5.93 -7.59 -6.66
C ARG A 125 5.66 -6.12 -6.38
N GLY A 126 4.71 -5.53 -7.08
CA GLY A 126 4.40 -4.11 -6.99
C GLY A 126 3.33 -3.69 -7.97
N ASN A 127 3.22 -2.39 -8.15
CA ASN A 127 2.34 -1.80 -9.15
C ASN A 127 3.10 -0.73 -9.92
N ARG A 128 2.88 -0.67 -11.24
CA ARG A 128 3.24 0.45 -12.10
C ARG A 128 2.09 1.42 -12.11
N PHE A 129 2.40 2.68 -11.92
CA PHE A 129 1.45 3.78 -11.96
C PHE A 129 1.75 4.68 -13.15
N ARG A 130 0.69 5.18 -13.77
CA ARG A 130 0.73 6.27 -14.72
C ARG A 130 -0.36 7.26 -14.31
N ILE A 131 0.04 8.48 -13.93
CA ILE A 131 -0.84 9.43 -13.26
C ILE A 131 -0.73 10.78 -13.94
N CYS A 132 -1.87 11.40 -14.20
CA CYS A 132 -1.98 12.75 -14.69
C CYS A 132 -2.51 13.68 -13.58
N ILE A 133 -1.71 14.69 -13.23
CA ILE A 133 -2.14 15.81 -12.38
C ILE A 133 -2.57 16.93 -13.34
N ARG A 134 -3.82 17.36 -13.21
CA ARG A 134 -4.38 18.47 -14.00
C ARG A 134 -4.39 19.74 -13.20
N ASP A 135 -4.38 20.87 -13.92
CA ASP A 135 -4.46 22.21 -13.33
C ASP A 135 -3.39 22.46 -12.27
N ALA A 136 -2.17 21.94 -12.49
CA ALA A 136 -1.04 22.16 -11.62
C ALA A 136 -0.68 23.65 -11.58
N GLU A 137 -0.55 24.20 -10.37
CA GLU A 137 -0.22 25.62 -10.16
C GLU A 137 1.28 25.89 -10.39
N ARG A 138 2.12 24.92 -10.04
CA ARG A 138 3.58 24.96 -10.15
C ARG A 138 4.11 23.65 -10.74
N PRO A 139 3.78 23.37 -12.01
CA PRO A 139 4.12 22.09 -12.64
C PRO A 139 5.63 21.81 -12.67
N GLU A 140 6.47 22.85 -12.74
CA GLU A 140 7.93 22.76 -12.72
C GLU A 140 8.50 22.17 -11.42
N ALA A 141 7.76 22.24 -10.32
CA ALA A 141 8.18 21.70 -9.02
C ALA A 141 8.34 20.18 -9.03
N VAL A 142 7.64 19.48 -9.94
CA VAL A 142 7.65 18.01 -10.01
C VAL A 142 9.05 17.42 -10.11
N GLY A 143 9.93 18.05 -10.89
CA GLY A 143 11.28 17.53 -11.13
C GLY A 143 12.12 17.46 -9.86
N ALA A 144 12.14 18.51 -9.05
CA ALA A 144 12.90 18.55 -7.81
C ALA A 144 12.38 17.52 -6.79
N VAL A 145 11.06 17.42 -6.64
CA VAL A 145 10.42 16.47 -5.72
C VAL A 145 10.69 15.03 -6.17
N MET A 146 10.43 14.69 -7.43
CA MET A 146 10.63 13.33 -7.92
C MET A 146 12.11 12.90 -7.89
N ASN A 147 13.05 13.79 -8.20
CA ASN A 147 14.48 13.48 -8.08
C ASN A 147 14.84 13.07 -6.65
N ARG A 148 14.34 13.79 -5.65
CA ARG A 148 14.57 13.44 -4.24
C ARG A 148 13.94 12.10 -3.87
N LEU A 149 12.68 11.86 -4.25
CA LEU A 149 11.99 10.61 -3.96
C LEU A 149 12.65 9.39 -4.65
N VAL A 150 13.22 9.57 -5.83
CA VAL A 150 13.98 8.52 -6.51
C VAL A 150 15.32 8.25 -5.79
N ALA A 151 16.03 9.31 -5.40
CA ALA A 151 17.33 9.18 -4.73
C ALA A 151 17.21 8.63 -3.30
N GLU A 152 16.20 9.05 -2.57
CA GLU A 152 16.06 8.78 -1.15
C GLU A 152 15.03 7.70 -0.82
N GLY A 153 14.19 7.31 -1.79
CA GLY A 153 12.98 6.54 -1.55
C GLY A 153 11.84 7.43 -1.00
N MET A 154 10.63 6.93 -1.03
CA MET A 154 9.48 7.63 -0.46
C MET A 154 9.16 7.12 0.95
N PRO A 155 8.59 7.95 1.84
CA PRO A 155 8.05 7.50 3.12
C PRO A 155 6.98 6.43 2.88
N ASN A 156 7.06 5.32 3.58
CA ASN A 156 6.15 4.19 3.39
C ASN A 156 4.94 4.26 4.33
N ALA A 157 4.37 5.45 4.46
CA ALA A 157 3.16 5.66 5.26
C ALA A 157 1.97 4.86 4.71
N PHE A 158 1.01 4.58 5.58
CA PHE A 158 -0.29 4.10 5.15
C PHE A 158 -1.14 5.31 4.72
N GLY A 159 -1.71 5.25 3.53
CA GLY A 159 -2.60 6.27 3.00
C GLY A 159 -3.96 6.29 3.72
N GLU A 160 -4.72 7.36 3.55
CA GLU A 160 -6.01 7.60 4.21
C GLU A 160 -7.03 6.49 3.99
N GLN A 161 -7.01 5.84 2.83
CA GLN A 161 -7.87 4.69 2.51
C GLN A 161 -7.78 3.57 3.56
N ARG A 162 -6.61 3.45 4.26
CA ARG A 162 -6.41 2.43 5.31
C ARG A 162 -7.30 2.67 6.52
N PHE A 163 -7.64 3.92 6.78
CA PHE A 163 -8.39 4.33 7.96
C PHE A 163 -9.91 4.38 7.72
N GLY A 164 -10.34 4.21 6.47
CA GLY A 164 -11.74 4.31 6.08
C GLY A 164 -12.30 5.70 6.39
N ARG A 165 -13.54 5.76 6.90
CA ARG A 165 -14.17 7.04 7.32
C ARG A 165 -13.64 7.60 8.65
N GLY A 166 -12.42 7.22 9.08
CA GLY A 166 -11.81 7.70 10.33
C GLY A 166 -12.13 6.86 11.57
N ASP A 167 -13.17 6.03 11.57
CA ASP A 167 -13.61 5.27 12.75
C ASP A 167 -12.87 3.94 12.94
N ASN A 168 -12.27 3.41 11.89
CA ASN A 168 -11.65 2.07 11.95
C ASN A 168 -10.52 2.01 12.98
N ALA A 169 -9.67 3.04 13.06
CA ALA A 169 -8.59 3.09 14.03
C ALA A 169 -9.12 3.26 15.47
N LEU A 170 -10.19 4.06 15.66
CA LEU A 170 -10.83 4.23 16.97
C LEU A 170 -11.46 2.92 17.46
N ARG A 171 -12.13 2.19 16.58
CA ARG A 171 -12.65 0.84 16.89
C ARG A 171 -11.51 -0.15 17.13
N GLY A 172 -10.40 0.02 16.41
CA GLY A 172 -9.21 -0.80 16.58
C GLY A 172 -8.57 -0.66 17.96
N VAL A 173 -8.39 0.57 18.45
CA VAL A 173 -7.84 0.80 19.81
C VAL A 173 -8.76 0.24 20.88
N ALA A 174 -10.09 0.39 20.75
CA ALA A 174 -11.05 -0.20 21.68
C ALA A 174 -10.91 -1.73 21.75
N LEU A 175 -10.76 -2.39 20.59
CA LEU A 175 -10.51 -3.84 20.54
C LEU A 175 -9.18 -4.23 21.20
N VAL A 176 -8.11 -3.47 20.96
CA VAL A 176 -6.79 -3.71 21.57
C VAL A 176 -6.83 -3.48 23.08
N ARG A 177 -7.62 -2.54 23.58
CA ARG A 177 -7.87 -2.32 25.01
C ARG A 177 -8.78 -3.38 25.64
N GLY A 178 -9.49 -4.17 24.82
CA GLY A 178 -10.47 -5.16 25.27
C GLY A 178 -11.82 -4.55 25.63
N GLU A 179 -12.09 -3.37 25.14
CA GLU A 179 -13.38 -2.68 25.29
C GLU A 179 -14.45 -3.29 24.37
N ARG A 180 -15.70 -3.15 24.77
CA ARG A 180 -16.84 -3.59 23.95
C ARG A 180 -17.17 -2.51 22.93
N LEU A 181 -17.34 -2.91 21.67
CA LEU A 181 -17.89 -2.04 20.64
C LEU A 181 -19.42 -1.98 20.73
N PRO A 182 -20.06 -0.90 20.25
CA PRO A 182 -21.53 -0.75 20.23
C PRO A 182 -22.23 -1.90 19.49
N SER A 183 -21.61 -2.44 18.45
CA SER A 183 -22.07 -3.61 17.71
C SER A 183 -20.97 -4.67 17.67
N ARG A 184 -21.36 -5.94 17.61
CA ARG A 184 -20.39 -7.05 17.49
C ARG A 184 -19.83 -7.11 16.07
N PRO A 185 -18.53 -6.79 15.87
CA PRO A 185 -17.95 -6.81 14.54
C PRO A 185 -17.78 -8.24 14.02
N SER A 186 -17.91 -8.43 12.72
CA SER A 186 -17.54 -9.66 12.02
C SER A 186 -16.03 -9.93 12.13
N ALA A 187 -15.60 -11.13 11.78
CA ALA A 187 -14.17 -11.47 11.77
C ALA A 187 -13.37 -10.59 10.81
N PHE A 188 -13.95 -10.22 9.68
CA PHE A 188 -13.35 -9.30 8.70
C PHE A 188 -13.19 -7.89 9.29
N GLU A 189 -14.25 -7.33 9.89
CA GLU A 189 -14.21 -6.00 10.50
C GLU A 189 -13.23 -5.94 11.66
N ARG A 190 -13.17 -6.97 12.51
CA ARG A 190 -12.16 -7.04 13.59
C ARG A 190 -10.74 -6.94 13.06
N LYS A 191 -10.42 -7.68 12.00
CA LYS A 191 -9.11 -7.62 11.34
C LYS A 191 -8.85 -6.24 10.75
N LEU A 192 -9.86 -5.65 10.10
CA LEU A 192 -9.78 -4.31 9.51
C LEU A 192 -9.47 -3.25 10.57
N TYR A 193 -10.24 -3.22 11.68
CA TYR A 193 -10.09 -2.25 12.75
C TYR A 193 -8.73 -2.34 13.44
N VAL A 194 -8.32 -3.56 13.82
CA VAL A 194 -7.00 -3.79 14.45
C VAL A 194 -5.88 -3.34 13.53
N SER A 195 -5.95 -3.70 12.24
CA SER A 195 -4.92 -3.32 11.29
C SER A 195 -4.90 -1.81 10.96
N ALA A 196 -6.03 -1.11 11.04
CA ALA A 196 -6.09 0.34 10.92
C ALA A 196 -5.41 1.02 12.11
N TYR A 197 -5.62 0.53 13.32
CA TYR A 197 -4.94 1.06 14.50
C TYR A 197 -3.42 0.81 14.48
N GLN A 198 -3.01 -0.40 14.10
CA GLN A 198 -1.58 -0.70 13.90
C GLN A 198 -0.94 0.23 12.86
N ALA A 199 -1.65 0.51 11.76
CA ALA A 199 -1.20 1.44 10.73
C ALA A 199 -1.08 2.89 11.24
N LEU A 200 -2.00 3.33 12.11
CA LEU A 200 -1.95 4.66 12.74
C LEU A 200 -0.70 4.80 13.61
N LEU A 201 -0.41 3.80 14.46
CA LEU A 201 0.78 3.80 15.32
C LEU A 201 2.07 3.80 14.48
N PHE A 202 2.11 3.01 13.40
CA PHE A 202 3.23 3.03 12.47
C PHE A 202 3.43 4.42 11.84
N ASN A 203 2.37 5.06 11.34
CA ASN A 203 2.45 6.39 10.74
C ASN A 203 2.96 7.44 11.74
N ARG A 204 2.59 7.34 13.03
CA ARG A 204 3.08 8.24 14.08
C ARG A 204 4.60 8.09 14.28
N LEU A 205 5.12 6.86 14.35
CA LEU A 205 6.57 6.61 14.47
C LEU A 205 7.32 7.05 13.23
N LEU A 206 6.77 6.79 12.04
CA LEU A 206 7.34 7.27 10.78
C LEU A 206 7.43 8.80 10.78
N SER A 207 6.36 9.50 11.20
CA SER A 207 6.35 10.96 11.29
C SER A 207 7.37 11.49 12.31
N ALA A 208 7.52 10.82 13.45
CA ALA A 208 8.55 11.19 14.44
C ALA A 208 9.96 11.03 13.86
N ARG A 209 10.25 9.92 13.19
CA ARG A 209 11.54 9.69 12.50
C ARG A 209 11.81 10.75 11.43
N LEU A 210 10.77 11.14 10.67
CA LEU A 210 10.89 12.18 9.66
C LEU A 210 11.18 13.54 10.28
N ALA A 211 10.43 13.93 11.34
CA ALA A 211 10.63 15.18 12.06
C ALA A 211 12.02 15.31 12.68
N ASN A 212 12.57 14.20 13.17
CA ASN A 212 13.90 14.14 13.81
C ASN A 212 15.04 13.95 12.81
N GLY A 213 14.76 13.87 11.49
CA GLY A 213 15.77 13.62 10.46
C GLY A 213 16.44 12.24 10.55
N THR A 214 15.76 11.28 11.18
CA THR A 214 16.29 9.90 11.40
C THR A 214 15.62 8.85 10.53
N LEU A 215 14.75 9.25 9.60
CA LEU A 215 13.99 8.34 8.75
C LEU A 215 14.89 7.37 7.96
N ARG A 216 16.02 7.87 7.50
CA ARG A 216 17.02 7.15 6.69
C ARG A 216 18.39 6.98 7.41
N ARG A 217 18.43 7.16 8.70
CA ARG A 217 19.64 6.94 9.50
C ARG A 217 19.58 5.59 10.18
N ALA A 218 20.68 4.87 10.15
CA ALA A 218 20.87 3.70 10.98
C ALA A 218 21.03 4.14 12.44
N LEU A 219 20.21 3.63 13.33
CA LEU A 219 20.37 3.77 14.77
C LEU A 219 20.73 2.41 15.36
N ALA A 220 21.62 2.39 16.36
CA ALA A 220 21.91 1.16 17.08
C ALA A 220 20.63 0.58 17.70
N GLY A 221 20.36 -0.69 17.44
CA GLY A 221 19.13 -1.35 17.88
C GLY A 221 17.98 -1.34 16.86
N ASP A 222 18.04 -0.56 15.79
CA ASP A 222 17.03 -0.60 14.72
C ASP A 222 16.86 -2.01 14.15
N VAL A 223 15.64 -2.42 13.86
CA VAL A 223 15.38 -3.58 13.02
C VAL A 223 15.41 -3.13 11.56
N MET A 224 16.42 -3.61 10.84
CA MET A 224 16.60 -3.38 9.41
C MET A 224 15.93 -4.44 8.58
N ARG A 225 15.43 -4.05 7.40
CA ARG A 225 14.92 -4.98 6.38
C ARG A 225 15.77 -4.90 5.13
N LYS A 226 16.23 -6.06 4.66
CA LYS A 226 16.92 -6.18 3.36
C LYS A 226 15.92 -5.95 2.23
N THR A 227 16.23 -5.06 1.30
CA THR A 227 15.34 -4.69 0.20
C THR A 227 15.07 -5.88 -0.73
N GLU A 228 16.08 -6.64 -1.06
CA GLU A 228 16.00 -7.76 -2.00
C GLU A 228 15.26 -8.97 -1.42
N THR A 229 15.65 -9.41 -0.23
CA THR A 229 15.16 -10.68 0.36
C THR A 229 14.04 -10.52 1.36
N GLY A 230 13.83 -9.29 1.85
CA GLY A 230 12.90 -9.01 2.94
C GLY A 230 13.35 -9.48 4.33
N GLY A 231 14.55 -10.07 4.44
CA GLY A 231 15.12 -10.56 5.70
C GLY A 231 15.32 -9.44 6.72
N LEU A 232 15.04 -9.73 7.99
CA LEU A 232 15.17 -8.78 9.09
C LEU A 232 16.42 -9.07 9.91
N PHE A 233 17.09 -8.03 10.41
CA PHE A 233 18.22 -8.13 11.36
C PHE A 233 18.30 -6.87 12.22
N VAL A 234 18.98 -6.93 13.35
CA VAL A 234 19.20 -5.78 14.23
C VAL A 234 20.49 -5.06 13.84
N CYS A 235 20.41 -3.75 13.66
CA CYS A 235 21.57 -2.88 13.43
C CYS A 235 22.38 -2.75 14.71
N ARG A 236 23.62 -3.20 14.69
CA ARG A 236 24.56 -3.06 15.81
C ARG A 236 25.70 -2.10 15.50
N GLU A 237 25.96 -1.86 14.24
CA GLU A 237 27.03 -1.02 13.73
C GLU A 237 26.46 0.01 12.74
N PRO A 238 25.88 1.13 13.25
CA PRO A 238 25.26 2.16 12.41
C PRO A 238 26.19 2.74 11.32
N GLU A 239 27.47 2.82 11.58
CA GLU A 239 28.49 3.27 10.64
C GLU A 239 28.68 2.32 9.45
N VAL A 240 28.41 1.02 9.62
CA VAL A 240 28.44 0.02 8.56
C VAL A 240 27.12 0.00 7.79
N ASP A 241 25.99 0.12 8.50
CA ASP A 241 24.66 0.02 7.91
C ASP A 241 24.20 1.33 7.25
N GLY A 242 24.70 2.49 7.69
CA GLY A 242 24.37 3.79 7.09
C GLY A 242 24.61 3.84 5.58
N PRO A 243 25.80 3.55 5.08
CA PRO A 243 26.07 3.51 3.64
C PRO A 243 25.23 2.50 2.86
N ARG A 244 24.75 1.44 3.49
CA ARG A 244 23.85 0.45 2.87
C ARG A 244 22.43 1.00 2.72
N ILE A 245 21.98 1.83 3.67
CA ILE A 245 20.70 2.56 3.54
C ILE A 245 20.77 3.54 2.38
N GLU A 246 21.87 4.28 2.25
CA GLU A 246 22.09 5.23 1.15
C GLU A 246 22.03 4.55 -0.21
N ARG A 247 22.59 3.34 -0.34
CA ARG A 247 22.51 2.52 -1.57
C ARG A 247 21.17 1.80 -1.76
N GLY A 248 20.21 1.94 -0.82
CA GLY A 248 18.90 1.28 -0.90
C GLY A 248 18.91 -0.24 -0.67
N GLU A 249 20.02 -0.81 -0.16
CA GLU A 249 20.16 -2.24 0.12
C GLU A 249 19.32 -2.68 1.32
N ILE A 250 19.15 -1.79 2.28
CA ILE A 250 18.38 -1.99 3.51
C ILE A 250 17.57 -0.75 3.85
N SER A 251 16.55 -0.92 4.68
CA SER A 251 15.77 0.18 5.25
C SER A 251 15.52 -0.07 6.73
N PRO A 252 15.61 0.96 7.60
CA PRO A 252 15.07 0.89 8.95
C PRO A 252 13.58 0.60 8.90
N THR A 253 13.06 -0.08 9.93
CA THR A 253 11.66 -0.49 9.97
C THR A 253 10.96 0.00 11.21
N GLY A 254 9.65 0.30 11.08
CA GLY A 254 8.75 0.54 12.20
C GLY A 254 7.88 -0.68 12.50
N PRO A 255 7.29 -0.71 13.70
CA PRO A 255 6.42 -1.79 14.12
C PRO A 255 5.04 -1.72 13.47
N ILE A 256 4.55 -2.84 13.00
CA ILE A 256 3.13 -3.14 12.97
C ILE A 256 2.89 -3.89 14.27
N PHE A 257 2.57 -3.17 15.33
CA PHE A 257 2.57 -3.72 16.69
C PHE A 257 1.81 -5.03 16.81
N GLY A 258 2.43 -5.98 17.50
CA GLY A 258 1.85 -7.28 17.75
C GLY A 258 2.81 -8.16 18.55
N TRP A 259 2.28 -9.24 19.10
CA TRP A 259 2.98 -10.07 20.07
C TRP A 259 4.06 -11.00 19.51
N LYS A 260 4.13 -11.17 18.17
CA LYS A 260 5.17 -11.98 17.49
C LYS A 260 6.15 -11.13 16.68
N MET A 261 5.99 -9.80 16.62
CA MET A 261 6.90 -8.98 15.83
C MET A 261 8.32 -9.04 16.38
N GLN A 262 9.32 -8.96 15.52
CA GLN A 262 10.69 -8.78 15.94
C GLN A 262 10.84 -7.41 16.62
N ARG A 263 11.39 -7.42 17.83
CA ARG A 263 11.62 -6.19 18.60
C ARG A 263 12.98 -5.58 18.25
N PRO A 264 13.08 -4.25 18.28
CA PRO A 264 14.37 -3.56 18.26
C PRO A 264 15.11 -3.73 19.60
N GLU A 265 16.29 -3.14 19.71
CA GLU A 265 17.09 -3.15 20.93
C GLU A 265 17.33 -1.72 21.44
N ALA A 266 17.77 -1.58 22.67
CA ALA A 266 18.20 -0.32 23.33
C ALA A 266 17.17 0.82 23.24
N GLU A 267 17.63 2.02 22.84
CA GLU A 267 16.79 3.23 22.80
C GLU A 267 15.62 3.11 21.82
N VAL A 268 15.81 2.43 20.69
CA VAL A 268 14.74 2.24 19.69
C VAL A 268 13.60 1.42 20.27
N ASP A 269 13.90 0.37 21.05
CA ASP A 269 12.87 -0.41 21.76
C ASP A 269 12.15 0.43 22.81
N ALA A 270 12.89 1.25 23.55
CA ALA A 270 12.30 2.15 24.52
C ALA A 270 11.35 3.18 23.89
N GLU A 271 11.70 3.75 22.73
CA GLU A 271 10.83 4.67 21.98
C GLU A 271 9.53 4.00 21.52
N GLU A 272 9.63 2.79 20.95
CA GLU A 272 8.44 2.03 20.52
C GLU A 272 7.53 1.67 21.69
N LEU A 273 8.10 1.27 22.83
CA LEU A 273 7.34 0.98 24.05
C LEU A 273 6.73 2.22 24.68
N ALA A 274 7.44 3.35 24.66
CA ALA A 274 6.92 4.63 25.17
C ALA A 274 5.69 5.07 24.37
N MET A 275 5.67 4.85 23.05
CA MET A 275 4.48 5.14 22.25
C MET A 275 3.28 4.29 22.68
N LEU A 276 3.47 2.98 22.94
CA LEU A 276 2.39 2.13 23.43
C LEU A 276 1.93 2.55 24.82
N ALA A 277 2.88 2.87 25.72
CA ALA A 277 2.59 3.33 27.07
C ALA A 277 1.78 4.63 27.08
N ALA A 278 2.06 5.56 26.16
CA ALA A 278 1.28 6.79 25.99
C ALA A 278 -0.18 6.52 25.57
N GLU A 279 -0.44 5.39 24.90
CA GLU A 279 -1.80 4.92 24.57
C GLU A 279 -2.42 4.05 25.68
N GLY A 280 -1.71 3.85 26.81
CA GLY A 280 -2.12 2.94 27.88
C GLY A 280 -2.06 1.46 27.50
N LEU A 281 -1.16 1.11 26.58
CA LEU A 281 -1.03 -0.25 25.99
C LEU A 281 0.36 -0.83 26.23
N THR A 282 0.44 -2.14 26.08
CA THR A 282 1.68 -2.92 26.06
C THR A 282 1.65 -3.90 24.86
N ILE A 283 2.75 -4.55 24.59
CA ILE A 283 2.80 -5.62 23.57
C ILE A 283 1.78 -6.74 23.89
N ASP A 284 1.59 -7.07 25.16
CA ASP A 284 0.62 -8.09 25.58
C ASP A 284 -0.84 -7.68 25.34
N SER A 285 -1.12 -6.38 25.19
CA SER A 285 -2.46 -5.91 24.79
C SER A 285 -2.91 -6.49 23.44
N PHE A 286 -1.97 -6.81 22.55
CA PHE A 286 -2.25 -7.41 21.25
C PHE A 286 -2.40 -8.93 21.31
N ARG A 287 -1.83 -9.62 22.32
CA ARG A 287 -1.84 -11.09 22.45
C ARG A 287 -3.25 -11.68 22.51
N ARG A 288 -4.17 -11.00 23.21
CA ARG A 288 -5.58 -11.46 23.34
C ARG A 288 -6.35 -11.47 22.01
N LEU A 289 -5.85 -10.77 20.99
CA LEU A 289 -6.46 -10.73 19.66
C LEU A 289 -6.02 -11.90 18.78
N GLY A 290 -5.03 -12.69 19.22
CA GLY A 290 -4.55 -13.88 18.53
C GLY A 290 -3.97 -13.58 17.14
N PRO A 291 -4.29 -14.39 16.13
CA PRO A 291 -3.66 -14.31 14.81
C PRO A 291 -3.87 -12.98 14.07
N ILE A 292 -4.90 -12.20 14.40
CA ILE A 292 -5.18 -10.92 13.72
C ILE A 292 -4.24 -9.79 14.16
N ALA A 293 -3.47 -10.00 15.24
CA ALA A 293 -2.55 -9.03 15.82
C ALA A 293 -1.16 -9.62 16.13
N GLU A 294 -0.68 -10.57 15.33
CA GLU A 294 0.68 -11.13 15.50
C GLU A 294 1.76 -10.08 15.33
N GLY A 295 1.53 -9.10 14.46
CA GLY A 295 2.46 -8.02 14.20
C GLY A 295 3.56 -8.42 13.20
N THR A 296 4.27 -7.41 12.72
CA THR A 296 5.42 -7.55 11.81
C THR A 296 6.25 -6.27 11.78
N ARG A 297 7.28 -6.21 10.95
CA ARG A 297 8.05 -5.00 10.69
C ARG A 297 7.73 -4.47 9.30
N ARG A 298 7.60 -3.13 9.15
CA ARG A 298 7.38 -2.46 7.88
C ARG A 298 8.52 -1.46 7.65
N PRO A 299 9.16 -1.45 6.48
CA PRO A 299 10.21 -0.48 6.19
C PRO A 299 9.64 0.94 6.23
N TYR A 300 10.41 1.88 6.76
CA TYR A 300 10.02 3.29 6.81
C TYR A 300 10.08 3.96 5.45
N THR A 301 11.01 3.51 4.58
CA THR A 301 11.11 3.99 3.21
C THR A 301 11.04 2.84 2.21
N VAL A 302 10.55 3.13 1.01
CA VAL A 302 10.52 2.20 -0.11
C VAL A 302 11.07 2.88 -1.37
N PRO A 303 11.71 2.12 -2.27
CA PRO A 303 12.23 2.66 -3.51
C PRO A 303 11.08 3.13 -4.42
N VAL A 304 11.35 4.21 -5.16
CA VAL A 304 10.55 4.65 -6.31
C VAL A 304 11.36 4.33 -7.55
N SER A 305 10.92 3.36 -8.34
CA SER A 305 11.67 2.88 -9.50
C SER A 305 10.96 3.19 -10.81
N GLU A 306 11.69 3.10 -11.93
CA GLU A 306 11.21 3.39 -13.29
C GLU A 306 10.50 4.76 -13.39
N ALA A 307 10.92 5.72 -12.57
CA ALA A 307 10.29 7.03 -12.48
C ALA A 307 10.56 7.86 -13.73
N ARG A 308 9.48 8.42 -14.29
CA ARG A 308 9.53 9.40 -15.41
C ARG A 308 8.46 10.44 -15.16
N TRP A 309 8.69 11.65 -15.62
CA TRP A 309 7.71 12.73 -15.58
C TRP A 309 7.86 13.65 -16.78
N SER A 310 6.78 14.27 -17.16
CA SER A 310 6.73 15.32 -18.17
C SER A 310 5.76 16.41 -17.76
N VAL A 311 5.98 17.60 -18.29
CA VAL A 311 5.16 18.79 -18.05
C VAL A 311 4.71 19.35 -19.38
N GLU A 312 3.41 19.56 -19.53
CA GLU A 312 2.81 20.20 -20.69
C GLU A 312 1.78 21.25 -20.21
N GLY A 313 2.17 22.53 -20.24
CA GLY A 313 1.37 23.59 -19.63
C GLY A 313 1.15 23.36 -18.13
N SER A 314 -0.11 23.29 -17.70
CA SER A 314 -0.51 22.97 -16.33
C SER A 314 -0.74 21.46 -16.07
N ARG A 315 -0.41 20.62 -17.05
CA ARG A 315 -0.54 19.15 -16.93
C ARG A 315 0.81 18.54 -16.57
N VAL A 316 0.80 17.70 -15.52
CA VAL A 316 1.97 16.91 -15.12
C VAL A 316 1.64 15.43 -15.29
N GLU A 317 2.43 14.72 -16.06
CA GLU A 317 2.35 13.27 -16.19
C GLU A 317 3.46 12.60 -15.38
N LEU A 318 3.10 11.58 -14.61
CA LEU A 318 4.00 10.78 -13.79
C LEU A 318 3.88 9.31 -14.19
N SER A 319 5.01 8.63 -14.29
CA SER A 319 5.07 7.17 -14.38
C SER A 319 6.11 6.65 -13.39
N PHE A 320 5.76 5.66 -12.58
CA PHE A 320 6.67 5.07 -11.59
C PHE A 320 6.20 3.69 -11.15
N VAL A 321 7.09 2.94 -10.51
CA VAL A 321 6.80 1.65 -9.90
C VAL A 321 7.00 1.73 -8.39
N LEU A 322 6.04 1.20 -7.64
CA LEU A 322 6.14 1.03 -6.19
C LEU A 322 6.03 -0.45 -5.81
N PRO A 323 6.74 -0.89 -4.76
CA PRO A 323 6.59 -2.22 -4.20
C PRO A 323 5.18 -2.50 -3.68
N ALA A 324 4.83 -3.78 -3.58
CA ALA A 324 3.56 -4.21 -2.99
C ALA A 324 3.36 -3.64 -1.57
N GLY A 325 2.14 -3.17 -1.29
CA GLY A 325 1.79 -2.59 0.00
C GLY A 325 2.17 -1.12 0.19
N SER A 326 2.73 -0.46 -0.84
CA SER A 326 2.98 0.98 -0.86
C SER A 326 1.80 1.73 -1.49
N TYR A 327 1.60 2.97 -1.10
CA TYR A 327 0.46 3.79 -1.51
C TYR A 327 0.92 4.92 -2.44
N ALA A 328 0.44 4.92 -3.67
CA ALA A 328 0.74 6.01 -4.62
C ALA A 328 0.25 7.38 -4.12
N THR A 329 -0.84 7.39 -3.33
CA THR A 329 -1.34 8.62 -2.70
C THR A 329 -0.34 9.30 -1.78
N VAL A 330 0.57 8.54 -1.14
CA VAL A 330 1.66 9.10 -0.32
C VAL A 330 2.71 9.79 -1.20
N LEU A 331 3.07 9.19 -2.34
CA LEU A 331 3.96 9.84 -3.31
C LEU A 331 3.32 11.10 -3.91
N LEU A 332 2.04 11.02 -4.23
CA LEU A 332 1.30 12.15 -4.79
C LEU A 332 1.14 13.30 -3.79
N ASP A 333 0.98 12.99 -2.51
CA ASP A 333 0.97 13.98 -1.44
C ASP A 333 2.33 14.70 -1.32
N GLU A 334 3.44 13.95 -1.47
CA GLU A 334 4.80 14.56 -1.58
C GLU A 334 4.94 15.46 -2.80
N VAL A 335 4.37 15.10 -3.95
CA VAL A 335 4.48 15.88 -5.20
C VAL A 335 3.56 17.10 -5.18
N MET A 336 2.32 16.92 -4.78
CA MET A 336 1.30 17.97 -4.90
C MET A 336 1.27 18.91 -3.70
N LYS A 337 1.47 18.38 -2.48
CA LYS A 337 1.35 19.12 -1.21
C LYS A 337 0.03 19.90 -1.08
N SER A 338 -0.99 19.44 -1.83
CA SER A 338 -2.34 19.96 -1.73
C SER A 338 -3.09 19.20 -0.64
N ARG A 339 -3.82 19.93 0.20
CA ARG A 339 -4.72 19.33 1.22
C ARG A 339 -5.99 18.73 0.62
N ASP A 340 -6.22 18.94 -0.67
CA ASP A 340 -7.41 18.54 -1.42
C ASP A 340 -7.14 17.34 -2.34
N VAL A 341 -6.56 16.27 -1.79
CA VAL A 341 -6.76 14.95 -2.38
C VAL A 341 -8.16 14.54 -2.00
N GLU A 342 -9.17 14.94 -2.80
CA GLU A 342 -10.56 14.59 -2.52
C GLU A 342 -10.69 13.08 -2.31
N PRO A 343 -11.35 12.66 -1.22
CA PRO A 343 -11.69 11.26 -1.04
C PRO A 343 -12.62 10.83 -2.19
N GLU A 344 -12.44 9.61 -2.67
CA GLU A 344 -13.29 9.00 -3.71
C GLU A 344 -14.77 9.33 -3.53
N PRO A 345 -15.51 9.68 -4.62
CA PRO A 345 -16.95 9.87 -4.55
C PRO A 345 -17.60 8.59 -4.01
N ARG A 346 -18.38 8.76 -2.97
CA ARG A 346 -19.08 7.69 -2.25
C ARG A 346 -19.96 6.91 -3.21
N ALA A 347 -19.86 5.59 -3.21
CA ALA A 347 -20.90 4.74 -3.75
C ALA A 347 -22.23 5.07 -3.04
N PRO A 348 -23.35 5.20 -3.75
CA PRO A 348 -24.67 5.27 -3.12
C PRO A 348 -24.89 4.00 -2.27
N ALA A 349 -25.59 4.19 -1.15
CA ALA A 349 -25.88 3.16 -0.14
C ALA A 349 -26.69 2.00 -0.69
#